data_5b077a62be9936efe777c9427aa5cbce
#
_entry.id   5b077a62be9936efe777c9427aa5cbce
#
_cell.length_a   1.000
_cell.length_b   1.000
_cell.length_c   1.000
_cell.angle_alpha   90.00
_cell.angle_beta   90.00
_cell.angle_gamma   90.00
#
_symmetry.space_group_name_H-M   'P 1'
#
loop_
_entity.id
_entity.type
_entity.pdbx_description
1 polymer ?
#
loop_
_entity_poly.entity_id
_entity_poly.type
_entity_poly.pdbx_seq_one_letter_code
_entity_poly.pdbx_strand_id
1 'polypeptide(L)'
;MKLACLGLLAALLSWPQVQPLQKAVALSATQIYISPDAHSTRMGQVRPGEVIGVQDHSGAFTQVFSGVSGWITGHDFVALDAPGADEVIFGAAAALEAEAQSDSSDTQTAQDAARLYLNLYGYLPQSPRAGEALYRGASIQWQLKMAEEPRRRTPEERIFPDDSLMRKVINKFKDTPWAARAEYQLLVEHFTCGDWFSKPDCIGKEVGRYQDYVKKYPRGPMSAQAAYDAVYREGIAWTIYSQPGKLQNQGKTDEYARKVADDSARLLQDYPHTDWAARGALVAFQVAHHSPLKLPGSTPLGGP
;
A
#
# COMPACT_ATOMS: atom_id res chain seq x y z
N MET A 1 -86.14 -20.24 3.53
CA MET A 1 -85.08 -19.20 3.57
C MET A 1 -83.78 -19.84 3.15
N LYS A 2 -83.30 -19.53 1.92
CA LYS A 2 -82.04 -20.03 1.39
C LYS A 2 -81.04 -18.86 1.39
N LEU A 3 -80.01 -18.93 2.24
CA LEU A 3 -78.89 -17.98 2.20
C LEU A 3 -77.91 -18.44 1.13
N ALA A 4 -77.66 -17.57 0.16
CA ALA A 4 -76.61 -17.73 -0.84
C ALA A 4 -75.34 -17.07 -0.31
N CYS A 5 -74.26 -17.85 -0.10
CA CYS A 5 -72.88 -17.33 0.19
C CYS A 5 -72.26 -16.90 -1.13
N LEU A 6 -72.07 -15.59 -1.31
CA LEU A 6 -71.15 -15.04 -2.34
C LEU A 6 -69.76 -15.20 -1.88
N GLY A 7 -68.96 -16.07 -2.54
CA GLY A 7 -67.52 -16.17 -2.39
C GLY A 7 -66.82 -15.06 -3.22
N LEU A 8 -66.18 -14.10 -2.53
CA LEU A 8 -65.29 -13.14 -3.18
C LEU A 8 -63.95 -13.84 -3.48
N LEU A 9 -63.66 -14.09 -4.76
CA LEU A 9 -62.34 -14.45 -5.24
C LEU A 9 -61.45 -13.19 -5.22
N ALA A 10 -60.59 -13.05 -4.23
CA ALA A 10 -59.50 -12.07 -4.22
C ALA A 10 -58.39 -12.56 -5.17
N ALA A 11 -58.38 -12.05 -6.40
CA ALA A 11 -57.23 -12.22 -7.29
C ALA A 11 -56.05 -11.45 -6.72
N LEU A 12 -55.09 -12.15 -6.12
CA LEU A 12 -53.79 -11.61 -5.72
C LEU A 12 -53.03 -11.22 -7.00
N LEU A 13 -53.06 -9.94 -7.34
CA LEU A 13 -52.17 -9.34 -8.32
C LEU A 13 -50.74 -9.46 -7.78
N SER A 14 -50.04 -10.52 -8.17
CA SER A 14 -48.61 -10.65 -7.96
C SER A 14 -47.89 -9.63 -8.86
N TRP A 15 -47.53 -8.51 -8.28
CA TRP A 15 -46.62 -7.56 -8.94
C TRP A 15 -45.30 -8.27 -9.15
N PRO A 16 -44.65 -8.15 -10.32
CA PRO A 16 -43.34 -8.69 -10.54
C PRO A 16 -42.41 -8.00 -9.55
N GLN A 17 -41.90 -8.75 -8.59
CA GLN A 17 -40.84 -8.27 -7.70
C GLN A 17 -39.58 -8.10 -8.56
N VAL A 18 -39.18 -6.85 -8.77
CA VAL A 18 -37.87 -6.54 -9.33
C VAL A 18 -36.85 -7.11 -8.37
N GLN A 19 -36.26 -8.23 -8.73
CA GLN A 19 -35.18 -8.79 -7.92
C GLN A 19 -34.03 -7.79 -7.90
N PRO A 20 -33.50 -7.47 -6.71
CA PRO A 20 -32.32 -6.61 -6.62
C PRO A 20 -31.17 -7.27 -7.38
N LEU A 21 -30.45 -6.49 -8.20
CA LEU A 21 -29.27 -6.96 -8.90
C LEU A 21 -28.26 -7.54 -7.91
N GLN A 22 -27.83 -8.78 -8.12
CA GLN A 22 -26.75 -9.36 -7.33
C GLN A 22 -25.46 -8.62 -7.66
N LYS A 23 -24.86 -8.00 -6.65
CA LYS A 23 -23.57 -7.31 -6.82
C LYS A 23 -22.43 -8.31 -6.86
N ALA A 24 -21.57 -8.18 -7.85
CA ALA A 24 -20.37 -8.99 -8.01
C ALA A 24 -19.17 -8.11 -8.34
N VAL A 25 -17.97 -8.61 -8.11
CA VAL A 25 -16.70 -7.99 -8.49
C VAL A 25 -16.10 -8.77 -9.63
N ALA A 26 -15.77 -8.10 -10.73
CA ALA A 26 -15.03 -8.70 -11.83
C ALA A 26 -13.59 -9.00 -11.42
N LEU A 27 -13.12 -10.21 -11.74
CA LEU A 27 -11.76 -10.67 -11.40
C LEU A 27 -10.79 -10.54 -12.57
N SER A 28 -11.31 -10.54 -13.80
CA SER A 28 -10.55 -10.37 -15.04
C SER A 28 -11.18 -9.33 -15.95
N ALA A 29 -10.42 -8.87 -16.95
CA ALA A 29 -10.91 -7.99 -17.98
C ALA A 29 -11.77 -8.77 -18.99
N THR A 30 -13.00 -8.31 -19.28
CA THR A 30 -13.87 -8.95 -20.25
C THR A 30 -14.67 -7.93 -21.07
N GLN A 31 -14.99 -8.27 -22.31
CA GLN A 31 -15.77 -7.40 -23.20
C GLN A 31 -17.28 -7.49 -22.86
N ILE A 32 -17.97 -6.35 -23.00
CA ILE A 32 -19.43 -6.27 -22.91
C ILE A 32 -20.01 -6.30 -24.33
N TYR A 33 -20.90 -7.23 -24.60
CA TYR A 33 -21.58 -7.43 -25.88
C TYR A 33 -23.07 -7.03 -25.80
N ILE A 34 -23.62 -6.58 -26.91
CA ILE A 34 -25.06 -6.19 -26.96
C ILE A 34 -26.01 -7.39 -26.82
N SER A 35 -25.59 -8.58 -27.24
CA SER A 35 -26.34 -9.84 -27.15
C SER A 35 -25.44 -10.98 -26.70
N PRO A 36 -25.98 -12.13 -26.23
CA PRO A 36 -25.19 -13.28 -25.76
C PRO A 36 -24.53 -14.02 -26.95
N ASP A 37 -23.73 -13.30 -27.71
CA ASP A 37 -22.97 -13.75 -28.86
C ASP A 37 -21.63 -12.98 -28.94
N ALA A 38 -20.51 -13.70 -28.95
CA ALA A 38 -19.17 -13.11 -29.05
C ALA A 38 -18.89 -12.38 -30.37
N HIS A 39 -19.71 -12.61 -31.39
CA HIS A 39 -19.65 -11.91 -32.68
C HIS A 39 -20.52 -10.65 -32.72
N SER A 40 -21.35 -10.41 -31.68
CA SER A 40 -22.21 -9.24 -31.61
C SER A 40 -21.40 -7.96 -31.31
N THR A 41 -22.05 -6.83 -31.44
CA THR A 41 -21.39 -5.52 -31.23
C THR A 41 -20.88 -5.39 -29.80
N ARG A 42 -19.58 -5.02 -29.68
CA ARG A 42 -18.95 -4.68 -28.39
C ARG A 42 -19.39 -3.29 -27.96
N MET A 43 -19.86 -3.17 -26.72
CA MET A 43 -20.35 -1.91 -26.14
C MET A 43 -19.38 -1.31 -25.12
N GLY A 44 -18.45 -2.11 -24.61
CA GLY A 44 -17.51 -1.68 -23.58
C GLY A 44 -16.69 -2.83 -23.04
N GLN A 45 -16.05 -2.58 -21.93
CA GLN A 45 -15.23 -3.56 -21.23
C GLN A 45 -15.44 -3.43 -19.72
N VAL A 46 -15.51 -4.56 -19.03
CA VAL A 46 -15.38 -4.63 -17.57
C VAL A 46 -13.92 -4.88 -17.25
N ARG A 47 -13.40 -4.17 -16.26
CA ARG A 47 -12.02 -4.35 -15.78
C ARG A 47 -11.98 -5.06 -14.43
N PRO A 48 -10.85 -5.69 -14.08
CA PRO A 48 -10.66 -6.28 -12.75
C PRO A 48 -10.97 -5.25 -11.64
N GLY A 49 -11.74 -5.68 -10.64
CA GLY A 49 -12.15 -4.83 -9.53
C GLY A 49 -13.38 -3.96 -9.81
N GLU A 50 -13.90 -3.90 -11.02
CA GLU A 50 -15.19 -3.22 -11.24
C GLU A 50 -16.33 -3.99 -10.61
N VAL A 51 -17.26 -3.24 -10.01
CA VAL A 51 -18.49 -3.81 -9.44
C VAL A 51 -19.57 -3.83 -10.49
N ILE A 52 -20.11 -5.02 -10.74
CA ILE A 52 -21.14 -5.29 -11.71
C ILE A 52 -22.42 -5.76 -11.02
N GLY A 53 -23.57 -5.45 -11.60
CA GLY A 53 -24.84 -6.07 -11.24
C GLY A 53 -25.11 -7.25 -12.15
N VAL A 54 -25.23 -8.46 -11.61
CA VAL A 54 -25.59 -9.66 -12.37
C VAL A 54 -27.11 -9.72 -12.52
N GLN A 55 -27.59 -9.91 -13.75
CA GLN A 55 -29.03 -9.90 -14.08
C GLN A 55 -29.52 -11.27 -14.50
N ASP A 56 -28.86 -11.91 -15.47
CA ASP A 56 -29.36 -13.15 -16.10
C ASP A 56 -28.18 -13.96 -16.68
N HIS A 57 -28.46 -15.18 -17.09
CA HIS A 57 -27.52 -16.09 -17.74
C HIS A 57 -28.12 -16.67 -19.02
N SER A 58 -27.29 -16.77 -20.06
CA SER A 58 -27.66 -17.40 -21.35
C SER A 58 -26.46 -18.20 -21.89
N GLY A 59 -26.44 -19.51 -21.63
CA GLY A 59 -25.33 -20.38 -22.00
C GLY A 59 -24.05 -19.98 -21.34
N ALA A 60 -23.02 -19.64 -22.12
CA ALA A 60 -21.72 -19.17 -21.65
C ALA A 60 -21.67 -17.66 -21.34
N PHE A 61 -22.80 -16.97 -21.45
CA PHE A 61 -22.89 -15.52 -21.24
C PHE A 61 -23.64 -15.18 -19.97
N THR A 62 -23.19 -14.12 -19.32
CA THR A 62 -23.84 -13.52 -18.16
C THR A 62 -24.26 -12.09 -18.51
N GLN A 63 -25.55 -11.76 -18.31
CA GLN A 63 -26.04 -10.40 -18.45
C GLN A 63 -25.64 -9.59 -17.22
N VAL A 64 -24.96 -8.48 -17.47
CA VAL A 64 -24.44 -7.60 -16.41
C VAL A 64 -24.84 -6.16 -16.65
N PHE A 65 -24.80 -5.39 -15.56
CA PHE A 65 -24.90 -3.94 -15.59
C PHE A 65 -23.63 -3.33 -14.99
N SER A 66 -22.88 -2.58 -15.81
CA SER A 66 -21.72 -1.79 -15.42
C SER A 66 -21.78 -0.43 -16.11
N GLY A 67 -22.72 0.42 -15.67
CA GLY A 67 -23.06 1.68 -16.36
C GLY A 67 -23.87 1.46 -17.65
N VAL A 68 -23.65 0.37 -18.36
CA VAL A 68 -24.44 -0.13 -19.49
C VAL A 68 -24.89 -1.56 -19.21
N SER A 69 -26.06 -1.94 -19.72
CA SER A 69 -26.51 -3.33 -19.67
C SER A 69 -26.01 -4.08 -20.89
N GLY A 70 -25.44 -5.26 -20.69
CA GLY A 70 -24.94 -6.08 -21.78
C GLY A 70 -24.49 -7.45 -21.30
N TRP A 71 -23.86 -8.20 -22.19
CA TRP A 71 -23.47 -9.59 -21.97
C TRP A 71 -21.95 -9.73 -21.93
N ILE A 72 -21.44 -10.41 -20.89
CA ILE A 72 -20.03 -10.79 -20.82
C ILE A 72 -19.87 -12.29 -21.03
N THR A 73 -18.73 -12.72 -21.56
CA THR A 73 -18.37 -14.13 -21.63
C THR A 73 -17.72 -14.58 -20.33
N GLY A 74 -18.03 -15.83 -19.94
CA GLY A 74 -17.40 -16.43 -18.77
C GLY A 74 -18.06 -16.04 -17.44
N HIS A 75 -17.40 -16.47 -16.35
CA HIS A 75 -17.84 -16.28 -14.97
C HIS A 75 -16.70 -15.76 -14.10
N ASP A 76 -15.80 -14.96 -14.69
CA ASP A 76 -14.63 -14.39 -13.98
C ASP A 76 -15.04 -13.22 -13.09
N PHE A 77 -16.02 -13.46 -12.26
CA PHE A 77 -16.48 -12.55 -11.22
C PHE A 77 -16.90 -13.35 -9.98
N VAL A 78 -16.94 -12.68 -8.85
CA VAL A 78 -17.42 -13.25 -7.59
C VAL A 78 -18.53 -12.38 -7.02
N ALA A 79 -19.65 -13.00 -6.64
CA ALA A 79 -20.73 -12.31 -5.94
C ALA A 79 -20.25 -11.87 -4.55
N LEU A 80 -20.55 -10.64 -4.17
CA LEU A 80 -20.07 -10.06 -2.90
C LEU A 80 -20.65 -10.75 -1.66
N ASP A 81 -21.79 -11.40 -1.80
CA ASP A 81 -22.46 -12.18 -0.76
C ASP A 81 -22.09 -13.67 -0.77
N ALA A 82 -21.23 -14.10 -1.70
CA ALA A 82 -20.78 -15.49 -1.76
C ALA A 82 -19.83 -15.82 -0.60
N PRO A 83 -19.94 -17.01 0.00
CA PRO A 83 -18.98 -17.47 0.99
C PRO A 83 -17.55 -17.48 0.44
N GLY A 84 -16.60 -16.85 1.16
CA GLY A 84 -15.21 -16.79 0.73
C GLY A 84 -14.93 -15.79 -0.40
N ALA A 85 -15.86 -14.91 -0.75
CA ALA A 85 -15.68 -13.87 -1.77
C ALA A 85 -14.44 -13.01 -1.49
N ASP A 86 -14.15 -12.72 -0.23
CA ASP A 86 -12.98 -11.96 0.19
C ASP A 86 -11.66 -12.65 -0.17
N GLU A 87 -11.54 -13.95 0.05
CA GLU A 87 -10.33 -14.70 -0.31
C GLU A 87 -10.15 -14.78 -1.83
N VAL A 88 -11.26 -14.93 -2.59
CA VAL A 88 -11.21 -14.95 -4.06
C VAL A 88 -10.76 -13.58 -4.61
N ILE A 89 -11.37 -12.48 -4.13
CA ILE A 89 -10.98 -11.13 -4.54
C ILE A 89 -9.52 -10.83 -4.16
N PHE A 90 -9.13 -11.21 -2.93
CA PHE A 90 -7.77 -11.01 -2.46
C PHE A 90 -6.75 -11.78 -3.30
N GLY A 91 -7.05 -13.06 -3.62
CA GLY A 91 -6.19 -13.88 -4.46
C GLY A 91 -6.01 -13.32 -5.87
N ALA A 92 -7.08 -12.84 -6.51
CA ALA A 92 -7.02 -12.18 -7.81
C ALA A 92 -6.18 -10.88 -7.75
N ALA A 93 -6.39 -10.07 -6.72
CA ALA A 93 -5.60 -8.85 -6.51
C ALA A 93 -4.10 -9.16 -6.33
N ALA A 94 -3.76 -10.19 -5.53
CA ALA A 94 -2.38 -10.60 -5.29
C ALA A 94 -1.70 -11.14 -6.56
N ALA A 95 -2.43 -11.84 -7.42
CA ALA A 95 -1.91 -12.30 -8.70
C ALA A 95 -1.55 -11.13 -9.63
N LEU A 96 -2.45 -10.15 -9.77
CA LEU A 96 -2.18 -8.95 -10.56
C LEU A 96 -1.06 -8.08 -9.95
N GLU A 97 -0.96 -7.98 -8.63
CA GLU A 97 0.15 -7.29 -7.98
C GLU A 97 1.49 -7.96 -8.31
N ALA A 98 1.56 -9.29 -8.28
CA ALA A 98 2.77 -10.03 -8.63
C ALA A 98 3.14 -9.87 -10.11
N GLU A 99 2.15 -9.86 -11.00
CA GLU A 99 2.33 -9.60 -12.43
C GLU A 99 2.90 -8.19 -12.66
N ALA A 100 2.29 -7.15 -12.07
CA ALA A 100 2.77 -5.78 -12.16
C ALA A 100 4.18 -5.58 -11.58
N GLN A 101 4.57 -6.36 -10.57
CA GLN A 101 5.93 -6.33 -10.03
C GLN A 101 6.95 -6.95 -10.97
N SER A 102 6.56 -7.90 -11.83
CA SER A 102 7.44 -8.51 -12.84
C SER A 102 7.69 -7.57 -14.03
N ASP A 103 6.75 -6.69 -14.34
CA ASP A 103 6.87 -5.64 -15.35
C ASP A 103 6.48 -4.28 -14.76
N SER A 104 7.46 -3.54 -14.29
CA SER A 104 7.27 -2.22 -13.67
C SER A 104 6.74 -1.15 -14.64
N SER A 105 6.69 -1.42 -15.95
CA SER A 105 6.08 -0.54 -16.95
C SER A 105 4.57 -0.72 -17.07
N ASP A 106 4.02 -1.84 -16.61
CA ASP A 106 2.58 -2.13 -16.62
C ASP A 106 1.86 -1.48 -15.44
N THR A 107 1.63 -0.18 -15.57
CA THR A 107 0.88 0.60 -14.57
C THR A 107 -0.61 0.23 -14.55
N GLN A 108 -1.16 -0.32 -15.64
CA GLN A 108 -2.58 -0.68 -15.71
C GLN A 108 -2.87 -1.91 -14.82
N THR A 109 -2.06 -2.95 -14.92
CA THR A 109 -2.19 -4.14 -14.05
C THR A 109 -2.04 -3.78 -12.57
N ALA A 110 -1.10 -2.87 -12.24
CA ALA A 110 -0.99 -2.34 -10.88
C ALA A 110 -2.25 -1.59 -10.42
N GLN A 111 -2.86 -0.77 -11.29
CA GLN A 111 -4.11 -0.07 -10.98
C GLN A 111 -5.28 -1.04 -10.78
N ASP A 112 -5.36 -2.10 -11.57
CA ASP A 112 -6.40 -3.12 -11.46
C ASP A 112 -6.25 -3.92 -10.16
N ALA A 113 -5.02 -4.28 -9.77
CA ALA A 113 -4.72 -4.87 -8.47
C ALA A 113 -5.17 -3.97 -7.31
N ALA A 114 -4.80 -2.69 -7.35
CA ALA A 114 -5.20 -1.72 -6.34
C ALA A 114 -6.72 -1.59 -6.23
N ARG A 115 -7.44 -1.60 -7.36
CA ARG A 115 -8.92 -1.51 -7.39
C ARG A 115 -9.57 -2.73 -6.72
N LEU A 116 -9.08 -3.94 -6.99
CA LEU A 116 -9.56 -5.16 -6.34
C LEU A 116 -9.37 -5.10 -4.82
N TYR A 117 -8.17 -4.73 -4.34
CA TYR A 117 -7.90 -4.58 -2.92
C TYR A 117 -8.79 -3.53 -2.25
N LEU A 118 -8.93 -2.36 -2.86
CA LEU A 118 -9.74 -1.27 -2.30
C LEU A 118 -11.23 -1.62 -2.28
N ASN A 119 -11.73 -2.34 -3.30
CA ASN A 119 -13.11 -2.80 -3.34
C ASN A 119 -13.37 -3.93 -2.35
N LEU A 120 -12.41 -4.83 -2.11
CA LEU A 120 -12.52 -5.79 -1.01
C LEU A 120 -12.78 -5.07 0.31
N TYR A 121 -11.92 -4.10 0.66
CA TYR A 121 -12.14 -3.32 1.88
C TYR A 121 -13.47 -2.55 1.85
N GLY A 122 -13.82 -1.96 0.72
CA GLY A 122 -15.02 -1.12 0.58
C GLY A 122 -16.33 -1.88 0.77
N TYR A 123 -16.42 -3.09 0.23
CA TYR A 123 -17.62 -3.90 0.27
C TYR A 123 -17.64 -4.96 1.38
N LEU A 124 -16.46 -5.43 1.80
CA LEU A 124 -16.30 -6.46 2.82
C LEU A 124 -15.40 -5.97 3.97
N PRO A 125 -15.75 -4.84 4.64
CA PRO A 125 -14.89 -4.21 5.64
C PRO A 125 -14.70 -5.06 6.91
N GLN A 126 -15.52 -6.08 7.11
CA GLN A 126 -15.42 -7.02 8.23
C GLN A 126 -14.58 -8.27 7.89
N SER A 127 -14.11 -8.40 6.64
CA SER A 127 -13.22 -9.49 6.25
C SER A 127 -11.92 -9.47 7.07
N PRO A 128 -11.37 -10.63 7.46
CA PRO A 128 -10.04 -10.72 8.02
C PRO A 128 -8.95 -10.13 7.11
N ARG A 129 -9.19 -10.07 5.79
CA ARG A 129 -8.29 -9.50 4.79
C ARG A 129 -8.43 -7.98 4.63
N ALA A 130 -9.46 -7.35 5.20
CA ALA A 130 -9.78 -5.95 4.94
C ALA A 130 -8.62 -4.98 5.27
N GLY A 131 -7.90 -5.21 6.36
CA GLY A 131 -6.76 -4.38 6.74
C GLY A 131 -5.57 -4.51 5.79
N GLU A 132 -5.24 -5.73 5.41
CA GLU A 132 -4.20 -6.01 4.41
C GLU A 132 -4.56 -5.43 3.06
N ALA A 133 -5.79 -5.68 2.61
CA ALA A 133 -6.29 -5.19 1.33
C ALA A 133 -6.24 -3.66 1.25
N LEU A 134 -6.74 -2.96 2.28
CA LEU A 134 -6.65 -1.49 2.30
C LEU A 134 -5.21 -1.01 2.24
N TYR A 135 -4.28 -1.64 3.00
CA TYR A 135 -2.87 -1.27 2.96
C TYR A 135 -2.23 -1.49 1.59
N ARG A 136 -2.41 -2.69 1.00
CA ARG A 136 -1.80 -3.01 -0.32
C ARG A 136 -2.35 -2.10 -1.41
N GLY A 137 -3.67 -1.92 -1.47
CA GLY A 137 -4.29 -1.01 -2.43
C GLY A 137 -3.82 0.43 -2.28
N ALA A 138 -3.72 0.94 -1.04
CA ALA A 138 -3.20 2.27 -0.75
C ALA A 138 -1.71 2.40 -1.13
N SER A 139 -0.90 1.39 -0.84
CA SER A 139 0.53 1.37 -1.16
C SER A 139 0.78 1.40 -2.66
N ILE A 140 0.05 0.59 -3.44
CA ILE A 140 0.17 0.58 -4.90
C ILE A 140 -0.22 1.95 -5.46
N GLN A 141 -1.36 2.52 -5.05
CA GLN A 141 -1.78 3.85 -5.53
C GLN A 141 -0.77 4.95 -5.18
N TRP A 142 -0.21 4.89 -3.97
CA TRP A 142 0.85 5.81 -3.55
C TRP A 142 2.08 5.69 -4.45
N GLN A 143 2.57 4.47 -4.69
CA GLN A 143 3.75 4.24 -5.54
C GLN A 143 3.54 4.70 -6.99
N LEU A 144 2.37 4.44 -7.56
CA LEU A 144 2.01 4.91 -8.92
C LEU A 144 2.06 6.43 -9.00
N LYS A 145 1.45 7.14 -8.03
CA LYS A 145 1.47 8.61 -8.00
C LYS A 145 2.87 9.17 -7.75
N MET A 146 3.68 8.54 -6.90
CA MET A 146 5.08 8.92 -6.70
C MET A 146 5.92 8.75 -7.97
N ALA A 147 5.64 7.73 -8.77
CA ALA A 147 6.32 7.52 -10.04
C ALA A 147 5.93 8.56 -11.12
N GLU A 148 4.74 9.13 -11.06
CA GLU A 148 4.27 10.20 -11.96
C GLU A 148 4.92 11.56 -11.64
N GLU A 149 5.41 11.76 -10.40
CA GLU A 149 6.02 13.04 -10.00
C GLU A 149 7.38 13.26 -10.69
N PRO A 150 7.63 14.47 -11.23
CA PRO A 150 8.89 14.76 -11.90
C PRO A 150 10.09 14.63 -10.94
N ARG A 151 11.05 13.78 -11.27
CA ARG A 151 12.28 13.54 -10.46
C ARG A 151 13.19 14.78 -10.30
N ARG A 152 12.85 15.92 -10.92
CA ARG A 152 13.67 17.13 -10.97
C ARG A 152 13.29 18.20 -9.96
N ARG A 153 12.28 17.96 -9.12
CA ARG A 153 11.91 18.94 -8.08
C ARG A 153 12.87 18.86 -6.90
N THR A 154 13.22 20.00 -6.35
CA THR A 154 13.92 20.04 -5.06
C THR A 154 13.05 19.40 -3.98
N PRO A 155 13.62 18.91 -2.85
CA PRO A 155 12.82 18.36 -1.77
C PRO A 155 11.71 19.27 -1.29
N GLU A 156 11.92 20.59 -1.32
CA GLU A 156 10.94 21.63 -0.94
C GLU A 156 9.81 21.79 -1.96
N GLU A 157 10.05 21.46 -3.22
CA GLU A 157 9.09 21.56 -4.32
C GLU A 157 8.32 20.26 -4.58
N ARG A 158 8.64 19.18 -3.86
CA ARG A 158 7.91 17.91 -4.02
C ARG A 158 6.47 18.08 -3.58
N ILE A 159 5.55 17.77 -4.49
CA ILE A 159 4.14 17.60 -4.18
C ILE A 159 3.95 16.15 -3.79
N PHE A 160 3.66 15.89 -2.52
CA PHE A 160 3.36 14.55 -2.07
C PHE A 160 1.96 14.14 -2.55
N PRO A 161 1.77 12.89 -2.97
CA PRO A 161 0.45 12.37 -3.27
C PRO A 161 -0.48 12.46 -2.04
N ASP A 162 -1.78 12.39 -2.30
CA ASP A 162 -2.77 12.28 -1.24
C ASP A 162 -2.52 11.01 -0.40
N ASP A 163 -2.22 11.21 0.88
CA ASP A 163 -1.91 10.15 1.84
C ASP A 163 -3.15 9.66 2.63
N SER A 164 -4.34 10.11 2.24
CA SER A 164 -5.60 9.84 2.95
C SER A 164 -5.88 8.34 3.13
N LEU A 165 -5.59 7.52 2.13
CA LEU A 165 -5.75 6.07 2.21
C LEU A 165 -4.77 5.44 3.20
N MET A 166 -3.49 5.87 3.21
CA MET A 166 -2.50 5.41 4.19
C MET A 166 -2.92 5.81 5.61
N ARG A 167 -3.36 7.05 5.81
CA ARG A 167 -3.89 7.50 7.11
C ARG A 167 -5.14 6.72 7.52
N LYS A 168 -5.96 6.32 6.56
CA LYS A 168 -7.13 5.47 6.82
C LYS A 168 -6.71 4.09 7.34
N VAL A 169 -5.66 3.47 6.77
CA VAL A 169 -5.08 2.22 7.30
C VAL A 169 -4.64 2.41 8.75
N ILE A 170 -3.82 3.45 9.02
CA ILE A 170 -3.28 3.74 10.34
C ILE A 170 -4.41 3.92 11.38
N ASN A 171 -5.46 4.63 11.01
CA ASN A 171 -6.56 4.97 11.93
C ASN A 171 -7.56 3.84 12.14
N LYS A 172 -7.86 3.05 11.10
CA LYS A 172 -8.89 1.99 11.16
C LYS A 172 -8.34 0.66 11.65
N PHE A 173 -7.07 0.38 11.40
CA PHE A 173 -6.41 -0.88 11.73
C PHE A 173 -5.25 -0.66 12.72
N LYS A 174 -5.50 0.18 13.75
CA LYS A 174 -4.53 0.44 14.82
C LYS A 174 -3.99 -0.87 15.39
N ASP A 175 -2.74 -0.85 15.80
CA ASP A 175 -2.04 -1.98 16.42
C ASP A 175 -1.91 -3.24 15.54
N THR A 176 -2.19 -3.12 14.24
CA THR A 176 -1.94 -4.19 13.27
C THR A 176 -0.63 -3.99 12.52
N PRO A 177 -0.07 -5.06 11.93
CA PRO A 177 1.09 -4.94 11.05
C PRO A 177 0.90 -3.98 9.88
N TRP A 178 -0.33 -3.83 9.41
CA TRP A 178 -0.68 -2.97 8.27
C TRP A 178 -0.59 -1.49 8.63
N ALA A 179 -1.07 -1.09 9.81
CA ALA A 179 -0.91 0.27 10.32
C ALA A 179 0.57 0.62 10.50
N ALA A 180 1.36 -0.29 11.05
CA ALA A 180 2.79 -0.09 11.21
C ALA A 180 3.50 0.06 9.86
N ARG A 181 3.18 -0.75 8.85
CA ARG A 181 3.74 -0.62 7.50
C ARG A 181 3.36 0.70 6.85
N ALA A 182 2.09 1.10 6.93
CA ALA A 182 1.60 2.35 6.35
C ALA A 182 2.29 3.56 6.98
N GLU A 183 2.45 3.58 8.31
CA GLU A 183 3.11 4.68 9.02
C GLU A 183 4.61 4.75 8.69
N TYR A 184 5.27 3.61 8.58
CA TYR A 184 6.68 3.57 8.17
C TYR A 184 6.85 4.09 6.73
N GLN A 185 5.99 3.70 5.80
CA GLN A 185 6.05 4.17 4.41
C GLN A 185 5.89 5.69 4.35
N LEU A 186 4.93 6.26 5.07
CA LEU A 186 4.77 7.72 5.16
C LEU A 186 5.97 8.39 5.82
N LEU A 187 6.57 7.76 6.85
CA LEU A 187 7.76 8.27 7.51
C LEU A 187 8.94 8.39 6.55
N VAL A 188 9.22 7.35 5.76
CA VAL A 188 10.32 7.33 4.80
C VAL A 188 10.13 8.36 3.70
N GLU A 189 8.91 8.50 3.18
CA GLU A 189 8.65 9.35 2.01
C GLU A 189 8.49 10.85 2.39
N HIS A 190 7.85 11.16 3.53
CA HIS A 190 7.56 12.55 3.92
C HIS A 190 8.72 13.27 4.62
N PHE A 191 9.71 12.54 5.12
CA PHE A 191 10.77 13.11 5.96
C PHE A 191 12.15 12.77 5.43
N THR A 192 12.49 13.42 4.34
CA THR A 192 13.88 13.50 3.90
C THR A 192 14.36 14.92 4.09
N CYS A 193 15.47 15.08 4.82
CA CYS A 193 16.11 16.39 4.99
C CYS A 193 16.75 16.91 3.70
N GLY A 194 16.67 16.16 2.62
CA GLY A 194 17.30 16.48 1.36
C GLY A 194 18.82 16.43 1.47
N ASP A 195 19.48 17.57 1.27
CA ASP A 195 20.93 17.65 1.41
C ASP A 195 21.35 17.81 2.89
N TRP A 196 21.82 16.73 3.48
CA TRP A 196 22.27 16.72 4.87
C TRP A 196 23.49 17.62 5.15
N PHE A 197 24.32 17.90 4.15
CA PHE A 197 25.42 18.85 4.30
C PHE A 197 24.95 20.28 4.47
N SER A 198 23.92 20.67 3.75
CA SER A 198 23.34 22.03 3.87
C SER A 198 22.55 22.20 5.16
N LYS A 199 21.95 21.11 5.66
CA LYS A 199 21.03 21.14 6.82
C LYS A 199 21.35 20.02 7.82
N PRO A 200 22.54 19.96 8.42
CA PRO A 200 22.95 18.82 9.28
C PRO A 200 22.07 18.69 10.54
N ASP A 201 21.53 19.79 11.07
CA ASP A 201 20.61 19.74 12.22
C ASP A 201 19.28 19.04 11.92
N CYS A 202 18.91 18.92 10.64
CA CYS A 202 17.71 18.20 10.23
C CYS A 202 17.85 16.69 10.48
N ILE A 203 19.07 16.14 10.41
CA ILE A 203 19.33 14.70 10.65
C ILE A 203 18.82 14.28 12.03
N GLY A 204 19.05 15.09 13.07
CA GLY A 204 18.56 14.81 14.41
C GLY A 204 17.05 14.72 14.51
N LYS A 205 16.31 15.49 13.68
CA LYS A 205 14.84 15.40 13.61
C LYS A 205 14.38 14.10 12.93
N GLU A 206 15.10 13.67 11.89
CA GLU A 206 14.81 12.35 11.25
C GLU A 206 15.07 11.21 12.24
N VAL A 207 16.20 11.19 12.93
CA VAL A 207 16.52 10.21 13.97
C VAL A 207 15.39 10.13 15.00
N GLY A 208 14.96 11.27 15.54
CA GLY A 208 13.86 11.30 16.52
C GLY A 208 12.58 10.65 16.03
N ARG A 209 12.20 10.85 14.75
CA ARG A 209 11.00 10.25 14.18
C ARG A 209 11.08 8.73 14.01
N TYR A 210 12.24 8.21 13.61
CA TYR A 210 12.44 6.76 13.56
C TYR A 210 12.41 6.14 14.96
N GLN A 211 13.00 6.80 15.94
CA GLN A 211 12.95 6.36 17.34
C GLN A 211 11.52 6.40 17.90
N ASP A 212 10.72 7.43 17.56
CA ASP A 212 9.29 7.50 17.96
C ASP A 212 8.47 6.40 17.29
N TYR A 213 8.76 6.07 16.03
CA TYR A 213 8.14 4.93 15.35
C TYR A 213 8.44 3.61 16.08
N VAL A 214 9.70 3.36 16.45
CA VAL A 214 10.10 2.15 17.21
C VAL A 214 9.42 2.08 18.57
N LYS A 215 9.29 3.20 19.29
CA LYS A 215 8.56 3.26 20.55
C LYS A 215 7.07 2.92 20.38
N LYS A 216 6.47 3.39 19.30
CA LYS A 216 5.05 3.14 18.99
C LYS A 216 4.79 1.70 18.56
N TYR A 217 5.72 1.10 17.81
CA TYR A 217 5.60 -0.25 17.26
C TYR A 217 6.82 -1.12 17.61
N PRO A 218 7.08 -1.43 18.89
CA PRO A 218 8.34 -2.09 19.29
C PRO A 218 8.52 -3.50 18.71
N ARG A 219 7.43 -4.14 18.27
CA ARG A 219 7.42 -5.45 17.61
C ARG A 219 6.79 -5.41 16.23
N GLY A 220 6.74 -4.24 15.63
CA GLY A 220 6.19 -4.03 14.29
C GLY A 220 7.09 -4.63 13.20
N PRO A 221 6.53 -4.89 12.02
CA PRO A 221 7.27 -5.51 10.92
C PRO A 221 8.42 -4.65 10.39
N MET A 222 8.40 -3.34 10.63
CA MET A 222 9.41 -2.39 10.17
C MET A 222 10.30 -1.86 11.31
N SER A 223 10.14 -2.35 12.54
CA SER A 223 10.79 -1.74 13.72
C SER A 223 12.30 -1.93 13.75
N ALA A 224 12.79 -3.09 13.35
CA ALA A 224 14.23 -3.33 13.21
C ALA A 224 14.85 -2.44 12.12
N GLN A 225 14.14 -2.26 11.00
CA GLN A 225 14.57 -1.37 9.92
C GLN A 225 14.56 0.09 10.39
N ALA A 226 13.50 0.53 11.06
CA ALA A 226 13.40 1.90 11.58
C ALA A 226 14.52 2.20 12.61
N ALA A 227 14.82 1.24 13.50
CA ALA A 227 15.92 1.38 14.43
C ALA A 227 17.27 1.49 13.70
N TYR A 228 17.51 0.67 12.68
CA TYR A 228 18.69 0.80 11.82
C TYR A 228 18.75 2.16 11.10
N ASP A 229 17.63 2.65 10.58
CA ASP A 229 17.57 3.95 9.89
C ASP A 229 17.95 5.11 10.80
N ALA A 230 17.63 5.02 12.10
CA ALA A 230 18.11 5.97 13.11
C ALA A 230 19.63 5.89 13.28
N VAL A 231 20.17 4.69 13.52
CA VAL A 231 21.63 4.45 13.67
C VAL A 231 22.41 4.91 12.44
N TYR A 232 21.91 4.61 11.25
CA TYR A 232 22.55 5.02 10.00
C TYR A 232 22.64 6.54 9.88
N ARG A 233 21.57 7.28 10.22
CA ARG A 233 21.53 8.74 10.18
C ARG A 233 22.45 9.36 11.22
N GLU A 234 22.56 8.77 12.40
CA GLU A 234 23.54 9.17 13.42
C GLU A 234 24.98 8.98 12.93
N GLY A 235 25.25 7.86 12.24
CA GLY A 235 26.55 7.61 11.60
C GLY A 235 26.87 8.61 10.50
N ILE A 236 25.86 9.02 9.72
CA ILE A 236 26.01 10.09 8.72
C ILE A 236 26.31 11.44 9.40
N ALA A 237 25.59 11.80 10.46
CA ALA A 237 25.85 13.02 11.22
C ALA A 237 27.28 13.01 11.81
N TRP A 238 27.70 11.89 12.40
CA TRP A 238 29.06 11.71 12.83
C TRP A 238 30.09 11.95 11.70
N THR A 239 29.84 11.36 10.53
CA THR A 239 30.69 11.54 9.34
C THR A 239 30.80 13.01 8.94
N ILE A 240 29.69 13.75 8.90
CA ILE A 240 29.66 15.16 8.52
C ILE A 240 30.47 16.02 9.52
N TYR A 241 30.26 15.81 10.82
CA TYR A 241 30.92 16.62 11.86
C TYR A 241 32.38 16.23 12.13
N SER A 242 32.81 15.02 11.77
CA SER A 242 34.22 14.56 11.94
C SER A 242 35.11 14.99 10.80
N GLN A 243 34.57 15.29 9.62
CA GLN A 243 35.41 15.69 8.47
C GLN A 243 35.94 17.11 8.60
N PRO A 244 37.21 17.38 8.14
CA PRO A 244 37.74 18.72 8.08
C PRO A 244 36.88 19.64 7.23
N GLY A 245 36.60 20.84 7.73
CA GLY A 245 35.82 21.83 6.97
C GLY A 245 34.92 22.70 7.86
N LYS A 246 33.99 23.46 7.24
CA LYS A 246 33.10 24.40 7.92
C LYS A 246 32.16 23.78 8.95
N LEU A 247 31.84 22.50 8.78
CA LEU A 247 30.90 21.76 9.64
C LEU A 247 31.61 20.95 10.72
N GLN A 248 32.96 20.89 10.70
CA GLN A 248 33.72 20.16 11.69
C GLN A 248 33.41 20.65 13.12
N ASN A 249 33.00 19.72 13.99
CA ASN A 249 32.60 20.03 15.36
C ASN A 249 32.87 18.82 16.27
N GLN A 250 33.95 18.90 17.08
CA GLN A 250 34.37 17.80 17.93
C GLN A 250 33.27 17.40 18.95
N GLY A 251 32.57 18.37 19.55
CA GLY A 251 31.52 18.07 20.51
C GLY A 251 30.37 17.27 19.88
N LYS A 252 29.97 17.63 18.63
CA LYS A 252 28.97 16.88 17.86
C LYS A 252 29.50 15.51 17.41
N THR A 253 30.76 15.44 17.01
CA THR A 253 31.40 14.16 16.65
C THR A 253 31.32 13.18 17.81
N ASP A 254 31.74 13.61 19.03
CA ASP A 254 31.70 12.79 20.23
C ASP A 254 30.24 12.43 20.66
N GLU A 255 29.31 13.35 20.51
CA GLU A 255 27.88 13.10 20.77
C GLU A 255 27.34 11.99 19.87
N TYR A 256 27.54 12.12 18.55
CA TYR A 256 27.02 11.15 17.60
C TYR A 256 27.76 9.80 17.65
N ALA A 257 29.02 9.78 17.96
CA ALA A 257 29.78 8.53 18.20
C ALA A 257 29.13 7.71 19.34
N ARG A 258 28.78 8.37 20.44
CA ARG A 258 28.11 7.71 21.58
C ARG A 258 26.70 7.23 21.18
N LYS A 259 25.91 8.07 20.48
CA LYS A 259 24.57 7.69 20.02
C LYS A 259 24.61 6.45 19.14
N VAL A 260 25.51 6.41 18.15
CA VAL A 260 25.68 5.26 17.27
C VAL A 260 26.01 3.99 18.08
N ALA A 261 26.94 4.10 19.06
CA ALA A 261 27.30 2.95 19.89
C ALA A 261 26.11 2.45 20.72
N ASP A 262 25.38 3.35 21.39
CA ASP A 262 24.27 3.02 22.27
C ASP A 262 23.06 2.47 21.48
N ASP A 263 22.69 3.12 20.35
CA ASP A 263 21.54 2.74 19.57
C ASP A 263 21.80 1.47 18.75
N SER A 264 23.04 1.26 18.27
CA SER A 264 23.44 0.00 17.65
C SER A 264 23.42 -1.17 18.64
N ALA A 265 23.87 -0.96 19.89
CA ALA A 265 23.79 -1.99 20.92
C ALA A 265 22.33 -2.35 21.25
N ARG A 266 21.45 -1.36 21.36
CA ARG A 266 19.99 -1.59 21.55
C ARG A 266 19.39 -2.31 20.36
N LEU A 267 19.69 -1.93 19.13
CA LEU A 267 19.22 -2.60 17.92
C LEU A 267 19.61 -4.08 17.92
N LEU A 268 20.85 -4.40 18.31
CA LEU A 268 21.31 -5.79 18.40
C LEU A 268 20.62 -6.56 19.54
N GLN A 269 20.32 -5.91 20.65
CA GLN A 269 19.62 -6.50 21.79
C GLN A 269 18.13 -6.76 21.48
N ASP A 270 17.43 -5.78 20.88
CA ASP A 270 15.99 -5.81 20.69
C ASP A 270 15.58 -6.63 19.44
N TYR A 271 16.46 -6.68 18.43
CA TYR A 271 16.22 -7.34 17.15
C TYR A 271 17.36 -8.27 16.73
N PRO A 272 17.80 -9.20 17.59
CA PRO A 272 18.88 -10.11 17.28
C PRO A 272 18.54 -10.95 16.04
N HIS A 273 19.54 -11.35 15.28
CA HIS A 273 19.40 -12.18 14.08
C HIS A 273 18.69 -11.53 12.89
N THR A 274 18.54 -10.20 12.89
CA THR A 274 18.07 -9.46 11.72
C THR A 274 19.23 -8.88 10.93
N ASP A 275 19.09 -8.77 9.60
CA ASP A 275 20.06 -8.09 8.76
C ASP A 275 20.26 -6.62 9.19
N TRP A 276 19.22 -6.01 9.75
CA TRP A 276 19.27 -4.63 10.22
C TRP A 276 20.19 -4.48 11.43
N ALA A 277 20.19 -5.43 12.36
CA ALA A 277 21.09 -5.43 13.50
C ALA A 277 22.55 -5.59 13.04
N ALA A 278 22.82 -6.48 12.09
CA ALA A 278 24.15 -6.65 11.52
C ALA A 278 24.65 -5.37 10.82
N ARG A 279 23.78 -4.69 10.06
CA ARG A 279 24.10 -3.40 9.42
C ARG A 279 24.36 -2.29 10.45
N GLY A 280 23.55 -2.23 11.52
CA GLY A 280 23.78 -1.29 12.62
C GLY A 280 25.13 -1.51 13.30
N ALA A 281 25.51 -2.76 13.58
CA ALA A 281 26.81 -3.11 14.12
C ALA A 281 27.97 -2.70 13.18
N LEU A 282 27.79 -2.81 11.87
CA LEU A 282 28.76 -2.33 10.89
C LEU A 282 28.92 -0.80 10.96
N VAL A 283 27.83 -0.04 11.10
CA VAL A 283 27.89 1.43 11.28
C VAL A 283 28.67 1.77 12.55
N ALA A 284 28.37 1.11 13.67
CA ALA A 284 29.10 1.32 14.92
C ALA A 284 30.59 0.98 14.79
N PHE A 285 30.93 -0.11 14.11
CA PHE A 285 32.32 -0.48 13.82
C PHE A 285 33.05 0.61 13.02
N GLN A 286 32.41 1.12 11.94
CA GLN A 286 33.00 2.18 11.12
C GLN A 286 33.25 3.45 11.93
N VAL A 287 32.30 3.88 12.75
CA VAL A 287 32.45 5.05 13.62
C VAL A 287 33.58 4.83 14.65
N ALA A 288 33.63 3.68 15.31
CA ALA A 288 34.68 3.34 16.29
C ALA A 288 36.09 3.31 15.68
N HIS A 289 36.19 2.94 14.41
CA HIS A 289 37.46 2.90 13.68
C HIS A 289 37.74 4.15 12.83
N HIS A 290 37.02 5.24 13.07
CA HIS A 290 37.14 6.51 12.33
C HIS A 290 37.07 6.37 10.81
N SER A 291 36.25 5.41 10.33
CA SER A 291 35.99 5.17 8.92
C SER A 291 34.70 5.87 8.49
N PRO A 292 34.71 6.96 7.72
CA PRO A 292 33.54 7.70 7.34
C PRO A 292 32.55 6.83 6.55
N LEU A 293 31.26 7.00 6.82
CA LEU A 293 30.21 6.34 6.05
C LEU A 293 30.10 6.98 4.66
N LYS A 294 29.71 6.14 3.68
CA LYS A 294 29.41 6.62 2.35
C LYS A 294 28.09 7.41 2.37
N LEU A 295 28.14 8.66 1.94
CA LEU A 295 26.98 9.54 1.90
C LEU A 295 26.12 9.25 0.67
N PRO A 296 24.78 9.26 0.79
CA PRO A 296 23.90 9.15 -0.38
C PRO A 296 24.19 10.27 -1.38
N GLY A 297 24.35 9.92 -2.67
CA GLY A 297 24.60 10.89 -3.74
C GLY A 297 26.05 11.37 -3.85
N SER A 298 26.97 10.99 -2.95
CA SER A 298 28.38 11.23 -3.15
C SER A 298 28.92 10.27 -4.22
N THR A 299 29.24 10.80 -5.40
CA THR A 299 30.17 10.11 -6.31
C THR A 299 31.46 9.86 -5.52
N PRO A 300 32.12 8.70 -5.64
CA PRO A 300 33.43 8.52 -5.03
C PRO A 300 34.31 9.67 -5.55
N LEU A 301 34.78 10.53 -4.64
CA LEU A 301 35.84 11.45 -4.97
C LEU A 301 36.97 10.55 -5.47
N GLY A 302 37.32 10.71 -6.76
CA GLY A 302 38.26 9.86 -7.43
C GLY A 302 39.51 9.67 -6.56
N GLY A 303 39.76 8.42 -6.20
CA GLY A 303 41.07 8.00 -5.72
C GLY A 303 42.08 8.10 -6.86
N PRO A 304 43.33 8.22 -6.56
CA PRO A 304 44.41 8.44 -7.49
C PRO A 304 44.49 7.40 -8.59
#